data_917eb2481196c5481fbbb4d2c0fe72a2
#
_entry.id   917eb2481196c5481fbbb4d2c0fe72a2
#
_cell.length_a   1.000
_cell.length_b   1.000
_cell.length_c   1.000
_cell.angle_alpha   90.00
_cell.angle_beta   90.00
_cell.angle_gamma   90.00
#
_symmetry.space_group_name_H-M   'P 1'
#
loop_
_entity.id
_entity.type
_entity.pdbx_description
1 polymer ?
#
loop_
_entity_poly.entity_id
_entity_poly.type
_entity_poly.pdbx_seq_one_letter_code
_entity_poly.pdbx_strand_id
1 'polypeptide(L)'
;MTTARDLAIVALDEATDKPVEQGDLSLTLAGAEVLDLLDAHALVLDGDRILPNAPSPTGDRLLDEAAASLVRQEPYESVEDWLWRRGRGLSAAYVDDLERIGLTTRSRGRRIPLRTGRTELVDSAARQRAEERRAAGEPVLTALAAAAGIGDEPAEELTDEAVTVLAAVGDAVMELEAVRQRKVIEDAAFDNVWRGY
;
A
#
# COMPACT_ATOMS: atom_id res chain seq x y z
N MET A 1 -6.73 -11.33 9.91
CA MET A 1 -5.76 -11.03 8.84
C MET A 1 -6.15 -9.66 8.31
N THR A 2 -5.22 -8.82 7.94
CA THR A 2 -5.45 -7.41 7.65
C THR A 2 -5.64 -7.17 6.16
N THR A 3 -6.40 -6.15 5.79
CA THR A 3 -6.58 -5.73 4.38
C THR A 3 -5.27 -5.29 3.76
N ALA A 4 -4.41 -4.61 4.52
CA ALA A 4 -3.07 -4.22 4.07
C ALA A 4 -2.21 -5.43 3.68
N ARG A 5 -2.25 -6.53 4.45
CA ARG A 5 -1.51 -7.75 4.10
C ARG A 5 -2.09 -8.44 2.88
N ASP A 6 -3.42 -8.52 2.76
CA ASP A 6 -4.07 -9.12 1.60
C ASP A 6 -3.77 -8.31 0.33
N LEU A 7 -3.78 -6.97 0.43
CA LEU A 7 -3.36 -6.08 -0.67
C LEU A 7 -1.90 -6.33 -1.10
N ALA A 8 -0.98 -6.49 -0.13
CA ALA A 8 0.42 -6.78 -0.44
C ALA A 8 0.58 -8.13 -1.17
N ILE A 9 -0.20 -9.15 -0.78
CA ILE A 9 -0.23 -10.46 -1.46
C ILE A 9 -0.76 -10.32 -2.89
N VAL A 10 -1.90 -9.64 -3.06
CA VAL A 10 -2.51 -9.38 -4.38
C VAL A 10 -1.54 -8.63 -5.29
N ALA A 11 -0.86 -7.59 -4.77
CA ALA A 11 0.10 -6.81 -5.54
C ALA A 11 1.33 -7.63 -5.98
N LEU A 12 1.81 -8.55 -5.14
CA LEU A 12 2.92 -9.44 -5.50
C LEU A 12 2.52 -10.48 -6.54
N ASP A 13 1.28 -10.96 -6.50
CA ASP A 13 0.75 -11.90 -7.50
C ASP A 13 0.62 -11.22 -8.86
N GLU A 14 0.03 -10.03 -8.89
CA GLU A 14 -0.14 -9.23 -10.10
C GLU A 14 1.19 -8.77 -10.70
N ALA A 15 2.19 -8.41 -9.89
CA ALA A 15 3.53 -8.00 -10.33
C ALA A 15 4.25 -9.08 -11.16
N THR A 16 3.68 -10.29 -11.22
CA THR A 16 4.13 -11.36 -12.12
C THR A 16 3.87 -11.01 -13.58
N ASP A 17 2.77 -10.36 -13.88
CA ASP A 17 2.31 -10.04 -15.22
C ASP A 17 2.50 -8.56 -15.57
N LYS A 18 2.26 -7.64 -14.61
CA LYS A 18 2.39 -6.20 -14.77
C LYS A 18 3.08 -5.57 -13.55
N PRO A 19 4.16 -4.80 -13.74
CA PRO A 19 4.81 -4.12 -12.62
C PRO A 19 3.84 -3.15 -11.92
N VAL A 20 3.74 -3.27 -10.60
CA VAL A 20 3.03 -2.31 -9.74
C VAL A 20 4.03 -1.28 -9.25
N GLU A 21 3.69 -0.01 -9.38
CA GLU A 21 4.54 1.09 -8.93
C GLU A 21 4.68 1.08 -7.40
N GLN A 22 5.92 0.96 -6.90
CA GLN A 22 6.18 0.79 -5.47
C GLN A 22 5.69 1.97 -4.61
N GLY A 23 5.72 3.19 -5.17
CA GLY A 23 5.23 4.37 -4.48
C GLY A 23 3.72 4.34 -4.28
N ASP A 24 2.98 4.02 -5.35
CA ASP A 24 1.53 3.93 -5.33
C ASP A 24 1.07 2.82 -4.38
N LEU A 25 1.70 1.64 -4.48
CA LEU A 25 1.45 0.55 -3.55
C LEU A 25 1.75 0.95 -2.09
N SER A 26 2.80 1.73 -1.85
CA SER A 26 3.14 2.17 -0.49
C SER A 26 2.09 3.12 0.10
N LEU A 27 1.55 4.04 -0.71
CA LEU A 27 0.47 4.93 -0.29
C LEU A 27 -0.83 4.17 -0.04
N THR A 28 -1.18 3.23 -0.93
CA THR A 28 -2.39 2.40 -0.76
C THR A 28 -2.29 1.46 0.44
N LEU A 29 -1.11 0.91 0.73
CA LEU A 29 -0.87 0.13 1.95
C LEU A 29 -1.02 0.98 3.22
N ALA A 30 -0.55 2.23 3.21
CA ALA A 30 -0.74 3.15 4.33
C ALA A 30 -2.23 3.49 4.55
N GLY A 31 -3.01 3.63 3.47
CA GLY A 31 -4.47 3.77 3.54
C GLY A 31 -5.15 2.51 4.09
N ALA A 32 -4.72 1.33 3.62
CA ALA A 32 -5.20 0.05 4.13
C ALA A 32 -4.94 -0.11 5.65
N GLU A 33 -3.77 0.32 6.15
CA GLU A 33 -3.48 0.32 7.59
C GLU A 33 -4.44 1.23 8.38
N VAL A 34 -4.83 2.40 7.84
CA VAL A 34 -5.84 3.26 8.49
C VAL A 34 -7.17 2.52 8.61
N LEU A 35 -7.63 1.88 7.54
CA LEU A 35 -8.90 1.13 7.52
C LEU A 35 -8.85 -0.09 8.47
N ASP A 36 -7.76 -0.85 8.46
CA ASP A 36 -7.56 -1.96 9.40
C ASP A 36 -7.50 -1.48 10.86
N LEU A 37 -6.95 -0.29 11.14
CA LEU A 37 -6.92 0.30 12.49
C LEU A 37 -8.28 0.84 12.91
N LEU A 38 -9.11 1.35 11.99
CA LEU A 38 -10.52 1.69 12.22
C LEU A 38 -11.30 0.45 12.63
N ASP A 39 -11.19 -0.64 11.87
CA ASP A 39 -11.86 -1.92 12.14
C ASP A 39 -11.41 -2.52 13.49
N ALA A 40 -10.13 -2.36 13.83
CA ALA A 40 -9.58 -2.77 15.13
C ALA A 40 -9.95 -1.82 16.28
N HIS A 41 -10.70 -0.75 16.03
CA HIS A 41 -11.02 0.30 17.00
C HIS A 41 -9.78 0.93 17.65
N ALA A 42 -8.63 0.92 16.97
CA ALA A 42 -7.39 1.53 17.43
C ALA A 42 -7.34 3.05 17.16
N LEU A 43 -8.18 3.52 16.26
CA LEU A 43 -8.41 4.94 15.96
C LEU A 43 -9.88 5.18 15.56
N VAL A 44 -10.26 6.44 15.48
CA VAL A 44 -11.48 6.93 14.81
C VAL A 44 -11.10 8.10 13.90
N LEU A 45 -11.94 8.42 12.91
CA LEU A 45 -11.80 9.60 12.08
C LEU A 45 -12.77 10.70 12.56
N ASP A 46 -12.26 11.94 12.62
CA ASP A 46 -13.07 13.15 12.71
C ASP A 46 -12.82 13.98 11.44
N GLY A 47 -13.71 13.83 10.46
CA GLY A 47 -13.44 14.27 9.10
C GLY A 47 -12.23 13.53 8.52
N ASP A 48 -11.15 14.28 8.20
CA ASP A 48 -9.88 13.75 7.72
C ASP A 48 -8.84 13.52 8.83
N ARG A 49 -9.16 13.81 10.10
CA ARG A 49 -8.22 13.73 11.23
C ARG A 49 -8.26 12.36 11.88
N ILE A 50 -7.07 11.82 12.12
CA ILE A 50 -6.85 10.53 12.77
C ILE A 50 -6.76 10.74 14.28
N LEU A 51 -7.78 10.30 15.02
CA LEU A 51 -7.84 10.35 16.48
C LEU A 51 -7.52 8.97 17.07
N PRO A 52 -6.34 8.80 17.68
CA PRO A 52 -5.95 7.51 18.25
C PRO A 52 -6.75 7.13 19.49
N ASN A 53 -7.23 5.90 19.55
CA ASN A 53 -7.80 5.29 20.74
C ASN A 53 -6.70 4.68 21.64
N ALA A 54 -7.11 4.06 22.76
CA ALA A 54 -6.21 3.34 23.63
C ALA A 54 -5.48 2.22 22.85
N PRO A 55 -4.17 2.03 23.07
CA PRO A 55 -3.42 0.98 22.40
C PRO A 55 -3.99 -0.40 22.68
N SER A 56 -4.22 -1.18 21.64
CA SER A 56 -4.63 -2.58 21.73
C SER A 56 -3.87 -3.38 20.67
N PRO A 57 -3.28 -4.55 21.01
CA PRO A 57 -2.62 -5.40 20.03
C PRO A 57 -3.59 -5.87 18.95
N THR A 58 -3.20 -5.75 17.69
CA THR A 58 -3.99 -6.22 16.56
C THR A 58 -3.66 -7.66 16.17
N GLY A 59 -2.52 -8.17 16.64
CA GLY A 59 -2.00 -9.47 16.27
C GLY A 59 -1.29 -9.47 14.90
N ASP A 60 -1.13 -8.31 14.29
CA ASP A 60 -0.33 -8.09 13.09
C ASP A 60 0.82 -7.13 13.41
N ARG A 61 2.07 -7.56 13.17
CA ARG A 61 3.26 -6.79 13.55
C ARG A 61 3.31 -5.42 12.89
N LEU A 62 3.06 -5.34 11.58
CA LEU A 62 3.12 -4.06 10.86
C LEU A 62 1.98 -3.14 11.26
N LEU A 63 0.80 -3.70 11.50
CA LEU A 63 -0.34 -2.92 11.99
C LEU A 63 -0.13 -2.45 13.44
N ASP A 64 0.51 -3.26 14.30
CA ASP A 64 0.89 -2.84 15.65
C ASP A 64 1.95 -1.73 15.62
N GLU A 65 2.92 -1.78 14.69
CA GLU A 65 3.87 -0.70 14.43
C GLU A 65 3.17 0.58 13.92
N ALA A 66 2.19 0.43 13.03
CA ALA A 66 1.36 1.53 12.55
C ALA A 66 0.62 2.18 13.73
N ALA A 67 -0.09 1.41 14.56
CA ALA A 67 -0.80 1.88 15.75
C ALA A 67 0.12 2.61 16.74
N ALA A 68 1.34 2.10 16.94
CA ALA A 68 2.34 2.72 17.82
C ALA A 68 2.88 4.06 17.27
N SER A 69 2.83 4.26 15.94
CA SER A 69 3.32 5.47 15.27
C SER A 69 2.28 6.59 15.14
N LEU A 70 1.02 6.38 15.58
CA LEU A 70 -0.03 7.38 15.56
C LEU A 70 0.32 8.61 16.40
N VAL A 71 0.04 9.81 15.89
CA VAL A 71 0.20 11.08 16.61
C VAL A 71 -0.90 11.20 17.68
N ARG A 72 -0.50 11.19 18.97
CA ARG A 72 -1.43 11.14 20.11
C ARG A 72 -1.69 12.48 20.77
N GLN A 73 -1.22 13.56 20.20
CA GLN A 73 -1.39 14.93 20.73
C GLN A 73 -1.83 15.86 19.60
N GLU A 74 -2.63 16.86 19.95
CA GLU A 74 -3.01 17.91 19.01
C GLU A 74 -1.81 18.77 18.57
N PRO A 75 -1.77 19.20 17.30
CA PRO A 75 -2.76 18.90 16.28
C PRO A 75 -2.66 17.46 15.77
N TYR A 76 -3.79 16.76 15.71
CA TYR A 76 -3.84 15.42 15.18
C TYR A 76 -3.50 15.40 13.68
N GLU A 77 -2.87 14.31 13.26
CA GLU A 77 -2.44 14.09 11.87
C GLU A 77 -3.64 13.87 10.95
N SER A 78 -3.59 14.42 9.73
CA SER A 78 -4.57 14.10 8.69
C SER A 78 -4.28 12.75 8.06
N VAL A 79 -5.28 12.17 7.38
CA VAL A 79 -5.07 10.96 6.58
C VAL A 79 -3.98 11.21 5.53
N GLU A 80 -3.98 12.35 4.85
CA GLU A 80 -2.96 12.73 3.87
C GLU A 80 -1.55 12.75 4.47
N ASP A 81 -1.35 13.45 5.61
CA ASP A 81 -0.04 13.51 6.29
C ASP A 81 0.43 12.10 6.69
N TRP A 82 -0.49 11.26 7.17
CA TRP A 82 -0.23 9.85 7.47
C TRP A 82 0.26 9.09 6.24
N LEU A 83 -0.46 9.19 5.10
CA LEU A 83 -0.09 8.48 3.87
C LEU A 83 1.33 8.82 3.45
N TRP A 84 1.70 10.11 3.41
CA TRP A 84 3.04 10.54 3.02
C TRP A 84 4.13 10.17 4.02
N ARG A 85 3.82 10.16 5.29
CA ARG A 85 4.78 9.79 6.34
C ARG A 85 4.94 8.28 6.45
N ARG A 86 3.84 7.56 6.61
CA ARG A 86 3.83 6.10 6.83
C ARG A 86 4.15 5.33 5.56
N GLY A 87 3.71 5.81 4.41
CA GLY A 87 3.94 5.16 3.12
C GLY A 87 5.41 5.08 2.69
N ARG A 88 6.34 5.80 3.33
CA ARG A 88 7.75 5.76 2.95
C ARG A 88 8.36 4.38 3.10
N GLY A 89 8.57 3.70 1.96
CA GLY A 89 9.14 2.35 1.92
C GLY A 89 8.23 1.23 2.46
N LEU A 90 6.94 1.51 2.62
CA LEU A 90 6.00 0.58 3.24
C LEU A 90 5.80 -0.69 2.38
N SER A 91 5.78 -0.57 1.04
CA SER A 91 5.71 -1.73 0.15
C SER A 91 6.87 -2.72 0.39
N ALA A 92 8.09 -2.20 0.55
CA ALA A 92 9.25 -3.03 0.87
C ALA A 92 9.13 -3.67 2.27
N ALA A 93 8.62 -2.94 3.26
CA ALA A 93 8.40 -3.47 4.61
C ALA A 93 7.38 -4.63 4.61
N TYR A 94 6.31 -4.54 3.81
CA TYR A 94 5.35 -5.63 3.65
C TYR A 94 5.97 -6.85 2.94
N VAL A 95 6.77 -6.65 1.90
CA VAL A 95 7.50 -7.74 1.23
C VAL A 95 8.43 -8.46 2.21
N ASP A 96 9.21 -7.71 3.00
CA ASP A 96 10.12 -8.27 4.01
C ASP A 96 9.34 -9.00 5.12
N ASP A 97 8.17 -8.50 5.52
CA ASP A 97 7.32 -9.19 6.49
C ASP A 97 6.74 -10.50 5.95
N LEU A 98 6.26 -10.50 4.70
CA LEU A 98 5.80 -11.71 4.03
C LEU A 98 6.92 -12.77 3.89
N GLU A 99 8.16 -12.34 3.62
CA GLU A 99 9.34 -13.22 3.62
C GLU A 99 9.63 -13.77 5.02
N ARG A 100 9.60 -12.91 6.04
CA ARG A 100 9.84 -13.29 7.44
C ARG A 100 8.85 -14.34 7.94
N ILE A 101 7.59 -14.27 7.55
CA ILE A 101 6.55 -15.24 7.93
C ILE A 101 6.43 -16.43 6.95
N GLY A 102 7.34 -16.51 5.96
CA GLY A 102 7.44 -17.64 5.03
C GLY A 102 6.37 -17.68 3.94
N LEU A 103 5.70 -16.55 3.66
CA LEU A 103 4.71 -16.45 2.57
C LEU A 103 5.34 -16.11 1.21
N THR A 104 6.60 -15.70 1.19
CA THR A 104 7.37 -15.49 -0.03
C THR A 104 8.72 -16.16 0.01
N THR A 105 9.26 -16.47 -1.15
CA THR A 105 10.63 -16.96 -1.33
C THR A 105 11.34 -16.09 -2.35
N ARG A 106 12.63 -15.76 -2.08
CA ARG A 106 13.49 -15.16 -3.09
C ARG A 106 14.05 -16.24 -3.99
N SER A 107 13.64 -16.23 -5.25
CA SER A 107 14.26 -17.08 -6.25
C SER A 107 15.72 -16.65 -6.46
N ARG A 108 16.66 -17.38 -5.83
CA ARG A 108 18.08 -17.23 -6.12
C ARG A 108 18.36 -17.83 -7.49
N GLY A 109 18.33 -17.01 -8.52
CA GLY A 109 18.75 -17.39 -9.86
C GLY A 109 20.14 -18.02 -9.85
N ARG A 110 20.22 -19.33 -10.06
CA ARG A 110 21.40 -20.19 -9.82
C ARG A 110 22.55 -19.94 -10.78
N ARG A 111 22.48 -19.02 -11.76
CA ARG A 111 23.51 -18.86 -12.82
C ARG A 111 23.83 -17.47 -13.35
N ILE A 112 23.14 -16.38 -12.96
CA ILE A 112 23.46 -15.04 -13.47
C ILE A 112 23.35 -14.03 -12.31
N PRO A 113 24.47 -13.39 -11.86
CA PRO A 113 24.47 -12.48 -10.70
C PRO A 113 23.87 -11.09 -10.98
N LEU A 114 23.25 -10.85 -12.14
CA LEU A 114 22.75 -9.54 -12.57
C LEU A 114 21.21 -9.41 -12.62
N ARG A 115 20.44 -10.42 -12.23
CA ARG A 115 18.98 -10.28 -12.09
C ARG A 115 18.64 -10.24 -10.62
N THR A 116 18.10 -9.10 -10.18
CA THR A 116 17.40 -8.94 -8.89
C THR A 116 16.48 -10.13 -8.67
N GLY A 117 16.71 -10.90 -7.58
CA GLY A 117 15.93 -12.10 -7.31
C GLY A 117 14.44 -11.75 -7.26
N ARG A 118 13.65 -12.43 -8.08
CA ARG A 118 12.19 -12.26 -8.09
C ARG A 118 11.64 -12.83 -6.80
N THR A 119 10.82 -12.06 -6.10
CA THR A 119 10.06 -12.55 -4.95
C THR A 119 8.85 -13.33 -5.49
N GLU A 120 8.71 -14.57 -5.07
CA GLU A 120 7.60 -15.44 -5.48
C GLU A 120 6.75 -15.81 -4.26
N LEU A 121 5.43 -15.72 -4.39
CA LEU A 121 4.49 -16.14 -3.34
C LEU A 121 4.48 -17.66 -3.21
N VAL A 122 4.49 -18.12 -1.97
CA VAL A 122 4.29 -19.52 -1.61
C VAL A 122 2.80 -19.83 -1.63
N ASP A 123 2.42 -21.00 -2.15
CA ASP A 123 1.04 -21.49 -2.00
C ASP A 123 0.72 -21.70 -0.52
N SER A 124 -0.27 -20.96 -0.04
CA SER A 124 -0.61 -20.86 1.38
C SER A 124 -2.07 -20.49 1.59
N ALA A 125 -2.61 -20.83 2.75
CA ALA A 125 -3.96 -20.43 3.12
C ALA A 125 -4.13 -18.89 3.16
N ALA A 126 -3.06 -18.13 3.36
CA ALA A 126 -3.08 -16.67 3.32
C ALA A 126 -3.26 -16.16 1.89
N ARG A 127 -2.51 -16.71 0.93
CA ARG A 127 -2.65 -16.39 -0.49
C ARG A 127 -4.04 -16.74 -1.00
N GLN A 128 -4.51 -17.96 -0.73
CA GLN A 128 -5.84 -18.42 -1.16
C GLN A 128 -6.95 -17.47 -0.65
N ARG A 129 -6.89 -17.02 0.62
CA ARG A 129 -7.87 -16.08 1.15
C ARG A 129 -7.80 -14.71 0.49
N ALA A 130 -6.61 -14.17 0.23
CA ALA A 130 -6.47 -12.90 -0.47
C ALA A 130 -7.05 -12.97 -1.89
N GLU A 131 -6.79 -14.07 -2.59
CA GLU A 131 -7.35 -14.38 -3.91
C GLU A 131 -8.89 -14.53 -3.85
N GLU A 132 -9.43 -15.23 -2.85
CA GLU A 132 -10.88 -15.39 -2.63
C GLU A 132 -11.56 -14.05 -2.35
N ARG A 133 -10.99 -13.20 -1.48
CA ARG A 133 -11.52 -11.85 -1.21
C ARG A 133 -11.52 -11.00 -2.48
N ARG A 134 -10.43 -11.03 -3.25
CA ARG A 134 -10.33 -10.32 -4.54
C ARG A 134 -11.38 -10.84 -5.53
N ALA A 135 -11.50 -12.17 -5.68
CA ALA A 135 -12.45 -12.79 -6.59
C ALA A 135 -13.92 -12.53 -6.19
N ALA A 136 -14.19 -12.38 -4.90
CA ALA A 136 -15.50 -12.00 -4.39
C ALA A 136 -15.81 -10.51 -4.59
N GLY A 137 -14.84 -9.70 -5.04
CA GLY A 137 -15.02 -8.25 -5.23
C GLY A 137 -15.19 -7.50 -3.90
N GLU A 138 -14.50 -7.92 -2.82
CA GLU A 138 -14.60 -7.25 -1.53
C GLU A 138 -14.27 -5.75 -1.69
N PRO A 139 -15.20 -4.84 -1.32
CA PRO A 139 -15.18 -3.47 -1.81
C PRO A 139 -13.92 -2.68 -1.43
N VAL A 140 -13.47 -2.78 -0.17
CA VAL A 140 -12.31 -2.04 0.33
C VAL A 140 -11.02 -2.55 -0.31
N LEU A 141 -10.83 -3.87 -0.37
CA LEU A 141 -9.64 -4.45 -1.01
C LEU A 141 -9.60 -4.14 -2.51
N THR A 142 -10.75 -4.19 -3.18
CA THR A 142 -10.86 -3.89 -4.62
C THR A 142 -10.54 -2.42 -4.89
N ALA A 143 -11.08 -1.48 -4.10
CA ALA A 143 -10.81 -0.04 -4.24
C ALA A 143 -9.32 0.29 -4.01
N LEU A 144 -8.71 -0.29 -2.97
CA LEU A 144 -7.29 -0.11 -2.70
C LEU A 144 -6.41 -0.71 -3.81
N ALA A 145 -6.77 -1.89 -4.32
CA ALA A 145 -6.07 -2.50 -5.44
C ALA A 145 -6.16 -1.62 -6.70
N ALA A 146 -7.35 -1.10 -7.02
CA ALA A 146 -7.54 -0.19 -8.13
C ALA A 146 -6.71 1.10 -8.00
N ALA A 147 -6.65 1.68 -6.79
CA ALA A 147 -5.79 2.84 -6.50
C ALA A 147 -4.29 2.54 -6.69
N ALA A 148 -3.85 1.29 -6.49
CA ALA A 148 -2.49 0.84 -6.80
C ALA A 148 -2.30 0.45 -8.29
N GLY A 149 -3.30 0.65 -9.15
CA GLY A 149 -3.28 0.28 -10.57
C GLY A 149 -3.52 -1.19 -10.85
N ILE A 150 -4.16 -1.91 -9.92
CA ILE A 150 -4.48 -3.34 -10.00
C ILE A 150 -5.99 -3.53 -10.15
N GLY A 151 -6.45 -3.93 -11.33
CA GLY A 151 -7.88 -4.19 -11.60
C GLY A 151 -8.72 -2.92 -11.74
N ASP A 152 -10.03 -3.08 -11.57
CA ASP A 152 -11.04 -2.05 -11.74
C ASP A 152 -11.61 -1.59 -10.39
N GLU A 153 -12.35 -0.47 -10.39
CA GLU A 153 -13.03 0.06 -9.21
C GLU A 153 -14.15 -0.89 -8.71
N PRO A 154 -14.43 -0.89 -7.39
CA PRO A 154 -15.50 -1.73 -6.83
C PRO A 154 -16.88 -1.30 -7.32
N ALA A 155 -17.78 -2.28 -7.44
CA ALA A 155 -19.18 -2.04 -7.82
C ALA A 155 -20.10 -1.75 -6.63
N GLU A 156 -19.65 -1.99 -5.39
CA GLU A 156 -20.41 -1.88 -4.16
C GLU A 156 -20.14 -0.58 -3.41
N GLU A 157 -21.09 -0.16 -2.57
CA GLU A 157 -20.97 1.03 -1.73
C GLU A 157 -19.97 0.80 -0.58
N LEU A 158 -19.18 1.83 -0.29
CA LEU A 158 -18.21 1.89 0.79
C LEU A 158 -18.77 2.71 1.96
N THR A 159 -18.25 2.50 3.18
CA THR A 159 -18.57 3.37 4.32
C THR A 159 -18.00 4.78 4.12
N ASP A 160 -18.56 5.78 4.82
CA ASP A 160 -18.09 7.17 4.73
C ASP A 160 -16.60 7.30 5.11
N GLU A 161 -16.16 6.55 6.12
CA GLU A 161 -14.77 6.51 6.53
C GLU A 161 -13.86 5.89 5.44
N ALA A 162 -14.32 4.81 4.81
CA ALA A 162 -13.59 4.19 3.71
C ALA A 162 -13.50 5.14 2.51
N VAL A 163 -14.57 5.83 2.18
CA VAL A 163 -14.60 6.85 1.12
C VAL A 163 -13.59 7.97 1.43
N THR A 164 -13.55 8.45 2.67
CA THR A 164 -12.61 9.51 3.10
C THR A 164 -11.16 9.07 2.92
N VAL A 165 -10.81 7.86 3.40
CA VAL A 165 -9.45 7.32 3.27
C VAL A 165 -9.07 7.08 1.81
N LEU A 166 -9.97 6.48 1.03
CA LEU A 166 -9.72 6.17 -0.38
C LEU A 166 -9.60 7.43 -1.25
N ALA A 167 -10.36 8.48 -0.95
CA ALA A 167 -10.20 9.77 -1.61
C ALA A 167 -8.80 10.34 -1.36
N ALA A 168 -8.35 10.35 -0.10
CA ALA A 168 -6.99 10.80 0.24
C ALA A 168 -5.90 9.95 -0.44
N VAL A 169 -6.10 8.61 -0.53
CA VAL A 169 -5.19 7.72 -1.26
C VAL A 169 -5.13 8.07 -2.74
N GLY A 170 -6.28 8.27 -3.38
CA GLY A 170 -6.37 8.64 -4.79
C GLY A 170 -5.66 9.96 -5.08
N ASP A 171 -5.87 10.99 -4.24
CA ASP A 171 -5.22 12.29 -4.36
C ASP A 171 -3.69 12.17 -4.21
N ALA A 172 -3.22 11.42 -3.21
CA ALA A 172 -1.79 11.20 -2.98
C ALA A 172 -1.10 10.43 -4.13
N VAL A 173 -1.77 9.42 -4.71
CA VAL A 173 -1.28 8.67 -5.88
C VAL A 173 -1.21 9.58 -7.11
N MET A 174 -2.23 10.40 -7.36
CA MET A 174 -2.22 11.36 -8.46
C MET A 174 -1.11 12.42 -8.29
N GLU A 175 -0.89 12.91 -7.09
CA GLU A 175 0.19 13.86 -6.80
C GLU A 175 1.57 13.22 -7.06
N LEU A 176 1.78 11.96 -6.61
CA LEU A 176 3.02 11.23 -6.84
C LEU A 176 3.28 11.02 -8.34
N GLU A 177 2.26 10.70 -9.12
CA GLU A 177 2.37 10.57 -10.57
C GLU A 177 2.70 11.90 -11.25
N ALA A 178 2.08 13.00 -10.83
CA ALA A 178 2.40 14.34 -11.34
C ALA A 178 3.87 14.74 -11.06
N VAL A 179 4.42 14.35 -9.91
CA VAL A 179 5.85 14.55 -9.57
C VAL A 179 6.74 13.72 -10.49
N ARG A 180 6.40 12.44 -10.74
CA ARG A 180 7.15 11.57 -11.67
C ARG A 180 7.17 12.14 -13.09
N GLN A 181 6.02 12.55 -13.61
CA GLN A 181 5.91 13.13 -14.95
C GLN A 181 6.73 14.41 -15.08
N ARG A 182 6.68 15.29 -14.08
CA ARG A 182 7.48 16.54 -14.06
C ARG A 182 8.97 16.23 -14.12
N LYS A 183 9.44 15.25 -13.34
CA LYS A 183 10.83 14.83 -13.35
C LYS A 183 11.27 14.29 -14.71
N VAL A 184 10.45 13.47 -15.37
CA VAL A 184 10.73 12.94 -16.72
C VAL A 184 10.88 14.08 -17.74
N ILE A 185 10.02 15.10 -17.65
CA ILE A 185 10.08 16.27 -18.54
C ILE A 185 11.35 17.09 -18.28
N GLU A 186 11.72 17.30 -17.02
CA GLU A 186 12.94 18.03 -16.63
C GLU A 186 14.20 17.29 -17.10
N ASP A 187 14.28 15.99 -16.89
CA ASP A 187 15.40 15.15 -17.32
C ASP A 187 15.54 15.16 -18.87
N ALA A 188 14.42 15.06 -19.60
CA ALA A 188 14.40 15.13 -21.07
C ALA A 188 14.82 16.52 -21.58
N ALA A 189 14.41 17.60 -20.92
CA ALA A 189 14.82 18.96 -21.27
C ALA A 189 16.34 19.16 -21.04
N PHE A 190 16.87 18.64 -19.92
CA PHE A 190 18.29 18.68 -19.62
C PHE A 190 19.12 17.94 -20.67
N ASP A 191 18.73 16.72 -21.04
CA ASP A 191 19.41 15.91 -22.08
C ASP A 191 19.43 16.58 -23.45
N ASN A 192 18.35 17.28 -23.82
CA ASN A 192 18.29 18.01 -25.09
C ASN A 192 19.24 19.22 -25.14
N VAL A 193 19.42 19.93 -24.02
CA VAL A 193 20.35 21.05 -23.91
C VAL A 193 21.81 20.58 -24.10
N TRP A 194 22.17 19.44 -23.52
CA TRP A 194 23.55 18.90 -23.60
C TRP A 194 23.90 18.21 -24.93
N ARG A 195 22.91 17.73 -25.69
CA ARG A 195 23.12 17.13 -27.01
C ARG A 195 23.14 18.15 -28.15
N GLY A 196 22.78 19.40 -27.88
CA GLY A 196 22.74 20.49 -28.86
C GLY A 196 24.06 21.28 -29.01
N TYR A 197 25.16 20.83 -28.39
CA TYR A 197 26.50 21.40 -28.52
C TYR A 197 27.47 20.41 -29.13
#